data_17b793034269184f3488a44f2af2c577
#
_entry.id   17b793034269184f3488a44f2af2c577
#
_cell.length_a   1.000
_cell.length_b   1.000
_cell.length_c   1.000
_cell.angle_alpha   90.00
_cell.angle_beta   90.00
_cell.angle_gamma   90.00
#
_symmetry.space_group_name_H-M   'P 1'
#
loop_
_entity.id
_entity.type
_entity.pdbx_description
1 polymer ?
#
loop_
_entity_poly.entity_id
_entity_poly.type
_entity_poly.pdbx_seq_one_letter_code
_entity_poly.pdbx_strand_id
1 'polypeptide(L)'
;MNVKNKPLIALVDDDRNILMSMEELLKKEDFNIHTYSDGQSALNSFFKHPPDIAVIDIKMPRMDGYELFKKIREKLTIPVIFLTSKDKEVDRLQGLMHGVDNYVTKGGNLTIQILIETIKNTLKTIQTISDKNENSKIIVHNELRLDIERQECEWKKILLQDSLTTTEFKIIHELVIRPGIVKTRERLIDITYNDEIDVDDRTIDSHVKRIRKKFKKIDPEFNSIHTLYGAGYQWK
;
A
#
# COMPACT_ATOMS: atom_id res chain seq x y z
N MET A 1 -7.31 20.04 -23.16
CA MET A 1 -6.70 20.49 -21.90
C MET A 1 -7.05 19.43 -20.87
N ASN A 2 -6.10 18.57 -20.48
CA ASN A 2 -6.31 17.61 -19.39
C ASN A 2 -6.38 18.39 -18.09
N VAL A 3 -7.56 18.49 -17.50
CA VAL A 3 -7.72 18.98 -16.12
C VAL A 3 -7.07 17.90 -15.25
N LYS A 4 -5.81 18.09 -14.84
CA LYS A 4 -5.19 17.26 -13.82
C LYS A 4 -6.07 17.36 -12.56
N ASN A 5 -6.75 16.29 -12.22
CA ASN A 5 -7.48 16.23 -10.95
C ASN A 5 -6.45 16.42 -9.82
N LYS A 6 -6.69 17.42 -8.95
CA LYS A 6 -5.82 17.67 -7.80
C LYS A 6 -5.88 16.46 -6.86
N PRO A 7 -4.74 15.98 -6.34
CA PRO A 7 -4.73 14.88 -5.40
C PRO A 7 -5.63 15.14 -4.18
N LEU A 8 -6.38 14.11 -3.79
CA LEU A 8 -7.25 14.15 -2.62
C LEU A 8 -6.50 13.65 -1.39
N ILE A 9 -6.28 14.54 -0.43
CA ILE A 9 -5.65 14.22 0.86
C ILE A 9 -6.73 14.19 1.94
N ALA A 10 -6.81 13.09 2.67
CA ALA A 10 -7.67 12.98 3.84
C ALA A 10 -6.87 13.29 5.12
N LEU A 11 -7.36 14.22 5.93
CA LEU A 11 -6.82 14.52 7.25
C LEU A 11 -7.73 13.94 8.32
N VAL A 12 -7.21 13.16 9.25
CA VAL A 12 -7.96 12.54 10.34
C VAL A 12 -7.30 12.89 11.67
N ASP A 13 -7.97 13.71 12.47
CA ASP A 13 -7.49 14.19 13.78
C ASP A 13 -8.70 14.61 14.62
N ASP A 14 -8.76 14.31 15.90
CA ASP A 14 -9.87 14.72 16.76
C ASP A 14 -9.84 16.20 17.17
N ASP A 15 -8.69 16.86 17.01
CA ASP A 15 -8.55 18.30 17.22
C ASP A 15 -8.93 19.10 15.96
N ARG A 16 -10.11 19.72 16.01
CA ARG A 16 -10.62 20.55 14.90
C ARG A 16 -9.73 21.76 14.57
N ASN A 17 -9.01 22.31 15.54
CA ASN A 17 -8.12 23.45 15.29
C ASN A 17 -6.91 23.00 14.48
N ILE A 18 -6.38 21.81 14.76
CA ILE A 18 -5.31 21.18 13.98
C ILE A 18 -5.81 20.92 12.55
N LEU A 19 -6.99 20.32 12.39
CA LEU A 19 -7.58 20.07 11.07
C LEU A 19 -7.74 21.37 10.27
N MET A 20 -8.32 22.43 10.86
CA MET A 20 -8.51 23.71 10.17
C MET A 20 -7.18 24.33 9.73
N SER A 21 -6.19 24.36 10.62
CA SER A 21 -4.87 24.92 10.32
C SER A 21 -4.14 24.14 9.23
N MET A 22 -4.16 22.82 9.29
CA MET A 22 -3.55 21.96 8.26
C MET A 22 -4.29 22.07 6.92
N GLU A 23 -5.61 22.08 6.94
CA GLU A 23 -6.43 22.23 5.72
C GLU A 23 -6.12 23.53 4.98
N GLU A 24 -6.05 24.67 5.71
CA GLU A 24 -5.73 25.96 5.11
C GLU A 24 -4.35 25.96 4.44
N LEU A 25 -3.34 25.38 5.08
CA LEU A 25 -1.98 25.35 4.58
C LEU A 25 -1.84 24.37 3.40
N LEU A 26 -2.43 23.19 3.47
CA LEU A 26 -2.36 22.18 2.40
C LEU A 26 -3.17 22.60 1.15
N LYS A 27 -4.27 23.35 1.31
CA LYS A 27 -5.00 23.93 0.15
C LYS A 27 -4.16 24.89 -0.67
N LYS A 28 -3.16 25.55 -0.07
CA LYS A 28 -2.23 26.43 -0.80
C LYS A 28 -1.26 25.65 -1.69
N GLU A 29 -1.11 24.36 -1.45
CA GLU A 29 -0.18 23.45 -2.15
C GLU A 29 -0.85 22.65 -3.29
N ASP A 30 -1.99 23.12 -3.77
CA ASP A 30 -2.71 22.52 -4.91
C ASP A 30 -3.29 21.11 -4.65
N PHE A 31 -3.67 20.83 -3.37
CA PHE A 31 -4.36 19.61 -2.97
C PHE A 31 -5.86 19.83 -2.76
N ASN A 32 -6.65 18.79 -2.99
CA ASN A 32 -8.02 18.69 -2.47
C ASN A 32 -7.95 18.09 -1.07
N ILE A 33 -8.62 18.71 -0.09
CA ILE A 33 -8.54 18.27 1.30
C ILE A 33 -9.92 17.88 1.81
N HIS A 34 -10.00 16.67 2.39
CA HIS A 34 -11.15 16.24 3.20
C HIS A 34 -10.69 16.04 4.64
N THR A 35 -11.46 16.55 5.59
CA THR A 35 -11.14 16.47 7.02
C THR A 35 -12.15 15.59 7.76
N TYR A 36 -11.68 14.81 8.72
CA TYR A 36 -12.46 13.90 9.55
C TYR A 36 -12.02 14.06 11.00
N SER A 37 -12.98 14.27 11.90
CA SER A 37 -12.72 14.43 13.33
C SER A 37 -12.78 13.13 14.13
N ASP A 38 -12.94 11.99 13.45
CA ASP A 38 -12.91 10.66 14.07
C ASP A 38 -12.63 9.56 13.03
N GLY A 39 -12.07 8.43 13.52
CA GLY A 39 -11.67 7.32 12.66
C GLY A 39 -12.84 6.62 11.98
N GLN A 40 -14.02 6.53 12.60
CA GLN A 40 -15.15 5.81 12.01
C GLN A 40 -15.74 6.55 10.81
N SER A 41 -15.88 7.89 10.90
CA SER A 41 -16.34 8.71 9.78
C SER A 41 -15.35 8.67 8.61
N ALA A 42 -14.04 8.72 8.91
CA ALA A 42 -12.99 8.56 7.91
C ALA A 42 -13.08 7.21 7.20
N LEU A 43 -13.16 6.10 7.94
CA LEU A 43 -13.23 4.75 7.41
C LEU A 43 -14.43 4.57 6.47
N ASN A 44 -15.62 5.02 6.91
CA ASN A 44 -16.84 4.93 6.12
C ASN A 44 -16.76 5.72 4.79
N SER A 45 -16.06 6.86 4.82
CA SER A 45 -15.82 7.66 3.62
C SER A 45 -14.80 7.02 2.70
N PHE A 46 -13.71 6.49 3.24
CA PHE A 46 -12.63 5.89 2.45
C PHE A 46 -13.08 4.67 1.65
N PHE A 47 -13.99 3.88 2.20
CA PHE A 47 -14.55 2.73 1.46
C PHE A 47 -15.44 3.12 0.30
N LYS A 48 -16.02 4.32 0.31
CA LYS A 48 -16.86 4.84 -0.80
C LYS A 48 -16.03 5.67 -1.79
N HIS A 49 -15.17 6.50 -1.26
CA HIS A 49 -14.34 7.46 -1.99
C HIS A 49 -12.93 7.47 -1.39
N PRO A 50 -12.07 6.52 -1.79
CA PRO A 50 -10.72 6.43 -1.25
C PRO A 50 -9.90 7.67 -1.61
N PRO A 51 -9.17 8.27 -0.65
CA PRO A 51 -8.25 9.37 -0.93
C PRO A 51 -6.95 8.85 -1.58
N ASP A 52 -6.20 9.75 -2.21
CA ASP A 52 -4.87 9.44 -2.73
C ASP A 52 -3.84 9.24 -1.60
N ILE A 53 -4.01 9.96 -0.48
CA ILE A 53 -3.22 9.79 0.75
C ILE A 53 -4.12 10.06 1.96
N ALA A 54 -3.96 9.28 3.02
CA ALA A 54 -4.53 9.56 4.34
C ALA A 54 -3.42 10.00 5.31
N VAL A 55 -3.63 11.15 5.97
CA VAL A 55 -2.82 11.66 7.07
C VAL A 55 -3.63 11.44 8.35
N ILE A 56 -3.14 10.63 9.26
CA ILE A 56 -3.92 10.13 10.40
C ILE A 56 -3.19 10.42 11.71
N ASP A 57 -3.87 11.11 12.63
CA ASP A 57 -3.37 11.19 14.02
C ASP A 57 -3.44 9.82 14.68
N ILE A 58 -2.40 9.52 15.46
CA ILE A 58 -2.34 8.26 16.20
C ILE A 58 -3.31 8.29 17.39
N LYS A 59 -3.37 9.41 18.11
CA LYS A 59 -4.12 9.51 19.35
C LYS A 59 -5.51 10.11 19.15
N MET A 60 -6.46 9.28 18.81
CA MET A 60 -7.85 9.68 18.71
C MET A 60 -8.72 8.87 19.68
N PRO A 61 -9.82 9.46 20.20
CA PRO A 61 -10.77 8.74 21.06
C PRO A 61 -11.56 7.70 20.26
N ARG A 62 -11.99 6.63 20.93
CA ARG A 62 -12.84 5.54 20.41
C ARG A 62 -12.15 4.63 19.40
N MET A 63 -11.61 5.15 18.32
CA MET A 63 -10.83 4.44 17.31
C MET A 63 -9.52 5.21 17.13
N ASP A 64 -8.42 4.66 17.60
CA ASP A 64 -7.11 5.25 17.40
C ASP A 64 -6.62 5.11 15.97
N GLY A 65 -5.54 5.84 15.62
CA GLY A 65 -5.00 5.82 14.27
C GLY A 65 -4.51 4.45 13.82
N TYR A 66 -4.08 3.60 14.75
CA TYR A 66 -3.62 2.25 14.43
C TYR A 66 -4.77 1.31 14.09
N GLU A 67 -5.85 1.38 14.87
CA GLU A 67 -7.05 0.61 14.60
C GLU A 67 -7.66 1.02 13.26
N LEU A 68 -7.70 2.33 13.00
CA LEU A 68 -8.15 2.87 11.72
C LEU A 68 -7.27 2.33 10.56
N PHE A 69 -5.95 2.41 10.71
CA PHE A 69 -5.01 1.91 9.71
C PHE A 69 -5.20 0.42 9.43
N LYS A 70 -5.35 -0.40 10.47
CA LYS A 70 -5.59 -1.83 10.33
C LYS A 70 -6.84 -2.10 9.50
N LYS A 71 -7.95 -1.43 9.82
CA LYS A 71 -9.22 -1.55 9.08
C LYS A 71 -9.12 -1.04 7.64
N ILE A 72 -8.36 0.03 7.39
CA ILE A 72 -8.07 0.50 6.03
C ILE A 72 -7.34 -0.59 5.25
N ARG A 73 -6.30 -1.20 5.83
CA ARG A 73 -5.47 -2.22 5.17
C ARG A 73 -6.22 -3.52 4.85
N GLU A 74 -7.33 -3.80 5.51
CA GLU A 74 -8.20 -4.95 5.18
C GLU A 74 -8.76 -4.85 3.75
N LYS A 75 -9.06 -3.63 3.26
CA LYS A 75 -9.75 -3.42 1.98
C LYS A 75 -9.07 -2.46 1.02
N LEU A 76 -8.19 -1.59 1.51
CA LEU A 76 -7.60 -0.50 0.72
C LEU A 76 -6.07 -0.47 0.86
N THR A 77 -5.42 -0.11 -0.24
CA THR A 77 -3.95 0.03 -0.31
C THR A 77 -3.51 1.50 -0.42
N ILE A 78 -4.33 2.44 0.07
CA ILE A 78 -3.99 3.87 0.07
C ILE A 78 -2.77 4.14 0.95
N PRO A 79 -1.87 5.05 0.58
CA PRO A 79 -0.77 5.47 1.43
C PRO A 79 -1.28 6.13 2.72
N VAL A 80 -0.62 5.82 3.83
CA VAL A 80 -0.93 6.40 5.13
C VAL A 80 0.31 7.03 5.73
N ILE A 81 0.17 8.30 6.13
CA ILE A 81 1.16 9.06 6.88
C ILE A 81 0.63 9.25 8.30
N PHE A 82 1.35 8.78 9.30
CA PHE A 82 0.96 9.04 10.69
C PHE A 82 1.46 10.38 11.20
N LEU A 83 0.60 11.06 11.94
CA LEU A 83 1.00 12.18 12.79
C LEU A 83 1.18 11.68 14.23
N THR A 84 2.31 11.99 14.84
CA THR A 84 2.62 11.56 16.22
C THR A 84 3.13 12.72 17.07
N SER A 85 2.76 12.76 18.33
CA SER A 85 3.18 13.81 19.27
C SER A 85 4.50 13.53 19.99
N LYS A 86 5.13 12.35 19.80
CA LYS A 86 6.37 11.96 20.53
C LYS A 86 7.26 11.01 19.72
N ASP A 87 8.58 11.27 19.77
CA ASP A 87 9.61 10.44 19.12
C ASP A 87 9.63 8.99 19.64
N LYS A 88 9.32 8.75 20.92
CA LYS A 88 9.25 7.39 21.50
C LYS A 88 8.12 6.51 20.95
N GLU A 89 7.11 7.08 20.32
CA GLU A 89 6.05 6.31 19.64
C GLU A 89 6.52 5.80 18.28
N VAL A 90 7.47 6.49 17.67
CA VAL A 90 8.10 6.08 16.40
C VAL A 90 8.83 4.75 16.55
N ASP A 91 9.58 4.56 17.63
CA ASP A 91 10.30 3.29 17.88
C ASP A 91 9.33 2.12 18.07
N ARG A 92 8.19 2.38 18.70
CA ARG A 92 7.11 1.39 18.87
C ARG A 92 6.41 1.06 17.55
N LEU A 93 6.32 2.06 16.64
CA LEU A 93 5.77 1.92 15.31
C LEU A 93 6.63 1.05 14.40
N GLN A 94 7.94 1.27 14.41
CA GLN A 94 8.89 0.49 13.58
C GLN A 94 8.88 -0.99 13.94
N GLY A 95 8.58 -1.32 15.21
CA GLY A 95 8.51 -2.70 15.68
C GLY A 95 7.15 -3.40 15.43
N LEU A 96 6.06 -2.66 15.32
CA LEU A 96 4.69 -3.22 15.30
C LEU A 96 4.00 -3.16 13.95
N MET A 97 4.44 -2.32 13.01
CA MET A 97 3.73 -2.09 11.75
C MET A 97 4.63 -2.21 10.52
N HIS A 98 4.71 -3.40 9.98
CA HIS A 98 5.12 -3.60 8.60
C HIS A 98 4.03 -3.02 7.68
N GLY A 99 4.36 -1.91 6.95
CA GLY A 99 3.45 -1.34 5.95
C GLY A 99 2.95 0.09 6.17
N VAL A 100 3.48 0.81 7.16
CA VAL A 100 3.30 2.28 7.27
C VAL A 100 4.19 2.96 6.23
N ASP A 101 3.60 3.80 5.40
CA ASP A 101 4.36 4.45 4.31
C ASP A 101 5.28 5.55 4.87
N ASN A 102 4.81 6.34 5.85
CA ASN A 102 5.59 7.41 6.50
C ASN A 102 4.98 7.86 7.84
N TYR A 103 5.76 8.60 8.63
CA TYR A 103 5.29 9.29 9.84
C TYR A 103 5.89 10.70 9.91
N VAL A 104 5.17 11.62 10.55
CA VAL A 104 5.60 13.00 10.81
C VAL A 104 5.32 13.34 12.27
N THR A 105 6.32 13.87 12.97
CA THR A 105 6.18 14.27 14.39
C THR A 105 5.47 15.63 14.48
N LYS A 106 4.43 15.73 15.29
CA LYS A 106 3.75 16.99 15.58
C LYS A 106 4.67 17.89 16.42
N GLY A 107 4.95 19.11 15.99
CA GLY A 107 5.71 20.11 16.76
C GLY A 107 6.23 21.28 15.93
N GLY A 108 5.67 22.47 16.13
CA GLY A 108 6.12 23.73 15.53
C GLY A 108 5.87 23.91 14.03
N ASN A 109 6.29 25.06 13.50
CA ASN A 109 6.07 25.44 12.09
C ASN A 109 6.78 24.52 11.08
N LEU A 110 7.83 23.82 11.50
CA LEU A 110 8.57 22.88 10.65
C LEU A 110 7.77 21.64 10.31
N THR A 111 6.85 21.21 11.18
CA THR A 111 6.02 20.02 10.98
C THR A 111 5.20 20.08 9.70
N ILE A 112 4.59 21.22 9.41
CA ILE A 112 3.77 21.39 8.20
C ILE A 112 4.62 21.29 6.94
N GLN A 113 5.80 21.88 6.94
CA GLN A 113 6.71 21.78 5.78
C GLN A 113 7.17 20.35 5.54
N ILE A 114 7.53 19.63 6.61
CA ILE A 114 7.89 18.21 6.54
C ILE A 114 6.70 17.38 6.02
N LEU A 115 5.49 17.65 6.50
CA LEU A 115 4.29 16.96 6.05
C LEU A 115 4.02 17.20 4.56
N ILE A 116 4.10 18.45 4.10
CA ILE A 116 3.93 18.81 2.68
C ILE A 116 4.94 18.06 1.81
N GLU A 117 6.22 18.08 2.18
CA GLU A 117 7.28 17.38 1.44
C GLU A 117 7.07 15.86 1.46
N THR A 118 6.65 15.30 2.60
CA THR A 118 6.34 13.87 2.73
C THR A 118 5.18 13.47 1.82
N ILE A 119 4.10 14.27 1.79
CA ILE A 119 2.95 14.06 0.89
C ILE A 119 3.41 14.13 -0.57
N LYS A 120 4.15 15.19 -0.98
CA LYS A 120 4.65 15.35 -2.34
C LYS A 120 5.53 14.18 -2.78
N ASN A 121 6.46 13.75 -1.91
CA ASN A 121 7.34 12.62 -2.20
C ASN A 121 6.57 11.30 -2.31
N THR A 122 5.60 11.07 -1.44
CA THR A 122 4.74 9.89 -1.49
C THR A 122 3.90 9.87 -2.78
N LEU A 123 3.27 11.00 -3.15
CA LEU A 123 2.52 11.13 -4.41
C LEU A 123 3.42 10.95 -5.63
N LYS A 124 4.61 11.55 -5.62
CA LYS A 124 5.58 11.40 -6.72
C LYS A 124 6.01 9.94 -6.89
N THR A 125 6.25 9.23 -5.80
CA THR A 125 6.59 7.80 -5.84
C THR A 125 5.44 6.99 -6.44
N ILE A 126 4.19 7.29 -6.05
CA ILE A 126 3.00 6.64 -6.60
C ILE A 126 2.83 7.00 -8.08
N GLN A 127 2.94 8.27 -8.45
CA GLN A 127 2.88 8.71 -9.85
C GLN A 127 3.99 8.08 -10.69
N THR A 128 5.21 8.00 -10.17
CA THR A 128 6.32 7.34 -10.88
C THR A 128 6.05 5.84 -11.07
N ILE A 129 5.36 5.21 -10.12
CA ILE A 129 4.90 3.82 -10.22
C ILE A 129 3.70 3.74 -11.18
N SER A 130 2.76 4.69 -11.13
CA SER A 130 1.59 4.77 -12.02
C SER A 130 1.98 5.17 -13.45
N ASP A 131 2.82 6.19 -13.65
CA ASP A 131 3.30 6.63 -14.97
C ASP A 131 4.16 5.55 -15.65
N LYS A 132 4.89 4.74 -14.87
CA LYS A 132 5.50 3.51 -15.35
C LYS A 132 4.46 2.42 -15.66
N ASN A 133 3.31 2.42 -14.97
CA ASN A 133 2.24 1.44 -15.17
C ASN A 133 1.17 1.88 -16.19
N GLU A 134 0.90 3.19 -16.37
CA GLU A 134 -0.08 3.66 -17.38
C GLU A 134 0.47 3.62 -18.81
N ASN A 135 1.81 3.63 -18.99
CA ASN A 135 2.45 3.45 -20.31
C ASN A 135 3.20 2.13 -20.48
N SER A 136 3.33 1.32 -19.45
CA SER A 136 3.86 -0.03 -19.61
C SER A 136 2.98 -1.01 -18.84
N LYS A 137 2.17 -1.74 -19.56
CA LYS A 137 1.54 -2.99 -19.13
C LYS A 137 2.57 -4.04 -18.67
N ILE A 138 3.77 -3.58 -18.36
CA ILE A 138 4.96 -4.37 -18.03
C ILE A 138 5.54 -3.84 -16.71
N ILE A 139 5.57 -4.68 -15.68
CA ILE A 139 6.25 -4.43 -14.42
C ILE A 139 7.66 -5.02 -14.52
N VAL A 140 8.68 -4.22 -14.22
CA VAL A 140 10.06 -4.68 -14.10
C VAL A 140 10.55 -4.43 -12.69
N HIS A 141 10.98 -5.50 -12.01
CA HIS A 141 11.59 -5.43 -10.69
C HIS A 141 12.77 -6.41 -10.59
N ASN A 142 13.98 -5.87 -10.45
CA ASN A 142 15.22 -6.65 -10.51
C ASN A 142 15.26 -7.55 -11.76
N GLU A 143 15.32 -8.85 -11.56
CA GLU A 143 15.38 -9.86 -12.63
C GLU A 143 13.99 -10.28 -13.17
N LEU A 144 12.90 -9.76 -12.56
CA LEU A 144 11.54 -10.05 -12.96
C LEU A 144 11.05 -9.05 -14.00
N ARG A 145 10.44 -9.55 -15.07
CA ARG A 145 9.61 -8.79 -16.01
C ARG A 145 8.23 -9.45 -16.12
N LEU A 146 7.19 -8.71 -15.82
CA LEU A 146 5.81 -9.17 -15.83
C LEU A 146 5.01 -8.35 -16.84
N ASP A 147 4.53 -8.96 -17.89
CA ASP A 147 3.65 -8.35 -18.90
C ASP A 147 2.19 -8.64 -18.52
N ILE A 148 1.48 -7.59 -18.09
CA ILE A 148 0.12 -7.71 -17.55
C ILE A 148 -0.88 -8.04 -18.65
N GLU A 149 -0.70 -7.50 -19.87
CA GLU A 149 -1.64 -7.76 -20.98
C GLU A 149 -1.53 -9.16 -21.53
N ARG A 150 -0.28 -9.61 -21.69
CA ARG A 150 0.00 -10.93 -22.24
C ARG A 150 -0.05 -12.02 -21.18
N GLN A 151 -0.12 -11.63 -19.88
CA GLN A 151 0.04 -12.53 -18.75
C GLN A 151 1.34 -13.36 -18.84
N GLU A 152 2.40 -12.74 -19.34
CA GLU A 152 3.71 -13.34 -19.48
C GLU A 152 4.63 -12.93 -18.31
N CYS A 153 5.49 -13.86 -17.91
CA CYS A 153 6.45 -13.65 -16.85
C CYS A 153 7.84 -14.10 -17.29
N GLU A 154 8.81 -13.19 -17.21
CA GLU A 154 10.21 -13.48 -17.46
C GLU A 154 11.01 -13.37 -16.16
N TRP A 155 11.96 -14.27 -15.98
CA TRP A 155 12.96 -14.21 -14.91
C TRP A 155 14.35 -14.30 -15.51
N LYS A 156 15.25 -13.36 -15.17
CA LYS A 156 16.61 -13.26 -15.76
C LYS A 156 16.57 -13.25 -17.30
N LYS A 157 15.59 -12.54 -17.89
CA LYS A 157 15.35 -12.46 -19.35
C LYS A 157 14.95 -13.79 -20.01
N ILE A 158 14.57 -14.78 -19.22
CA ILE A 158 14.08 -16.08 -19.70
C ILE A 158 12.59 -16.16 -19.43
N LEU A 159 11.77 -16.35 -20.46
CA LEU A 159 10.33 -16.55 -20.34
C LEU A 159 10.07 -17.84 -19.55
N LEU A 160 9.15 -17.79 -18.56
CA LEU A 160 8.72 -19.00 -17.87
C LEU A 160 8.04 -19.94 -18.85
N GLN A 161 8.69 -21.08 -19.16
CA GLN A 161 8.19 -22.09 -20.11
C GLN A 161 6.86 -22.72 -19.64
N ASP A 162 6.72 -22.94 -18.34
CA ASP A 162 5.43 -23.28 -17.74
C ASP A 162 4.71 -21.98 -17.39
N SER A 163 3.82 -21.53 -18.28
CA SER A 163 3.03 -20.32 -18.04
C SER A 163 2.39 -20.35 -16.65
N LEU A 164 2.37 -19.19 -16.02
CA LEU A 164 1.64 -19.03 -14.76
C LEU A 164 0.14 -19.20 -15.03
N THR A 165 -0.56 -19.87 -14.13
CA THR A 165 -2.03 -19.80 -14.16
C THR A 165 -2.47 -18.37 -13.84
N THR A 166 -3.69 -18.01 -14.22
CA THR A 166 -4.25 -16.66 -13.91
C THR A 166 -4.15 -16.35 -12.42
N THR A 167 -4.42 -17.31 -11.55
CA THR A 167 -4.28 -17.17 -10.08
C THR A 167 -2.83 -16.93 -9.67
N GLU A 168 -1.90 -17.73 -10.17
CA GLU A 168 -0.46 -17.56 -9.88
C GLU A 168 0.06 -16.22 -10.38
N PHE A 169 -0.39 -15.76 -11.55
CA PHE A 169 -0.04 -14.47 -12.12
C PHE A 169 -0.54 -13.33 -11.23
N LYS A 170 -1.82 -13.38 -10.79
CA LYS A 170 -2.40 -12.39 -9.87
C LYS A 170 -1.62 -12.32 -8.54
N ILE A 171 -1.21 -13.46 -7.98
CA ILE A 171 -0.40 -13.51 -6.76
C ILE A 171 0.94 -12.81 -6.97
N ILE A 172 1.69 -13.14 -8.03
CA ILE A 172 2.97 -12.49 -8.31
C ILE A 172 2.77 -10.98 -8.51
N HIS A 173 1.79 -10.60 -9.32
CA HIS A 173 1.46 -9.21 -9.58
C HIS A 173 1.22 -8.43 -8.28
N GLU A 174 0.39 -8.95 -7.37
CA GLU A 174 0.12 -8.30 -6.08
C GLU A 174 1.37 -8.19 -5.19
N LEU A 175 2.26 -9.19 -5.23
CA LEU A 175 3.51 -9.17 -4.47
C LEU A 175 4.52 -8.17 -5.02
N VAL A 176 4.60 -8.01 -6.36
CA VAL A 176 5.61 -7.16 -7.01
C VAL A 176 5.18 -5.71 -7.22
N ILE A 177 3.89 -5.39 -7.14
CA ILE A 177 3.43 -3.99 -7.16
C ILE A 177 4.08 -3.18 -6.04
N ARG A 178 4.28 -3.78 -4.87
CA ARG A 178 4.95 -3.17 -3.71
C ARG A 178 5.91 -4.17 -3.08
N PRO A 179 7.14 -4.30 -3.63
CA PRO A 179 8.16 -5.17 -3.09
C PRO A 179 8.49 -4.80 -1.63
N GLY A 180 8.80 -5.81 -0.81
CA GLY A 180 9.09 -5.62 0.61
C GLY A 180 7.86 -5.51 1.51
N ILE A 181 6.65 -5.31 0.95
CA ILE A 181 5.41 -5.28 1.74
C ILE A 181 4.83 -6.69 1.87
N VAL A 182 4.48 -7.05 3.10
CA VAL A 182 3.82 -8.33 3.40
C VAL A 182 2.37 -8.28 2.95
N LYS A 183 1.96 -9.26 2.14
CA LYS A 183 0.56 -9.50 1.76
C LYS A 183 0.02 -10.67 2.56
N THR A 184 -1.10 -10.46 3.27
CA THR A 184 -1.73 -11.52 4.04
C THR A 184 -2.35 -12.58 3.13
N ARG A 185 -2.62 -13.78 3.67
CA ARG A 185 -3.28 -14.86 2.91
C ARG A 185 -4.68 -14.45 2.48
N GLU A 186 -5.44 -13.85 3.38
CA GLU A 186 -6.79 -13.34 3.11
C GLU A 186 -6.75 -12.35 1.93
N ARG A 187 -5.81 -11.38 1.95
CA ARG A 187 -5.66 -10.44 0.84
C ARG A 187 -5.35 -11.14 -0.48
N LEU A 188 -4.51 -12.16 -0.48
CA LEU A 188 -4.19 -12.93 -1.68
C LEU A 188 -5.37 -13.79 -2.15
N ILE A 189 -6.23 -14.27 -1.26
CA ILE A 189 -7.49 -14.94 -1.59
C ILE A 189 -8.43 -13.95 -2.27
N ASP A 190 -8.66 -12.79 -1.66
CA ASP A 190 -9.59 -11.77 -2.18
C ASP A 190 -9.29 -11.38 -3.63
N ILE A 191 -8.02 -11.19 -3.98
CA ILE A 191 -7.62 -10.79 -5.34
C ILE A 191 -7.66 -11.94 -6.35
N THR A 192 -7.59 -13.19 -5.89
CA THR A 192 -7.54 -14.38 -6.77
C THR A 192 -8.91 -15.01 -6.97
N TYR A 193 -9.70 -15.05 -5.92
CA TYR A 193 -11.03 -15.65 -5.89
C TYR A 193 -12.03 -14.54 -5.52
N ASN A 194 -13.03 -14.29 -6.36
CA ASN A 194 -14.09 -13.35 -6.02
C ASN A 194 -14.87 -13.84 -4.79
N ASP A 195 -15.49 -12.93 -4.03
CA ASP A 195 -16.17 -13.12 -2.73
C ASP A 195 -17.19 -14.29 -2.63
N GLU A 196 -17.40 -15.04 -3.70
CA GLU A 196 -18.41 -16.11 -3.78
C GLU A 196 -17.88 -17.52 -3.44
N ILE A 197 -16.57 -17.68 -3.18
CA ILE A 197 -15.98 -19.00 -2.92
C ILE A 197 -15.25 -19.00 -1.59
N ASP A 198 -15.75 -19.80 -0.64
CA ASP A 198 -15.07 -20.08 0.63
C ASP A 198 -13.82 -20.94 0.35
N VAL A 199 -12.65 -20.29 0.32
CA VAL A 199 -11.37 -20.91 -0.03
C VAL A 199 -10.45 -20.95 1.20
N ASP A 200 -9.99 -22.13 1.58
CA ASP A 200 -9.03 -22.32 2.68
C ASP A 200 -7.70 -21.60 2.39
N ASP A 201 -7.13 -20.95 3.40
CA ASP A 201 -5.81 -20.30 3.41
C ASP A 201 -4.68 -21.17 2.82
N ARG A 202 -4.77 -22.49 2.98
CA ARG A 202 -3.83 -23.49 2.43
C ARG A 202 -3.78 -23.48 0.91
N THR A 203 -4.79 -22.93 0.25
CA THR A 203 -4.83 -22.81 -1.21
C THR A 203 -3.76 -21.85 -1.70
N ILE A 204 -3.56 -20.70 -1.02
CA ILE A 204 -2.50 -19.74 -1.35
C ILE A 204 -1.11 -20.34 -1.15
N ASP A 205 -0.90 -21.10 -0.07
CA ASP A 205 0.38 -21.77 0.19
C ASP A 205 0.73 -22.75 -0.94
N SER A 206 -0.29 -23.46 -1.46
CA SER A 206 -0.13 -24.36 -2.61
C SER A 206 0.23 -23.63 -3.90
N HIS A 207 -0.38 -22.47 -4.16
CA HIS A 207 -0.03 -21.63 -5.32
C HIS A 207 1.39 -21.09 -5.18
N VAL A 208 1.77 -20.54 -4.04
CA VAL A 208 3.13 -20.02 -3.81
C VAL A 208 4.18 -21.12 -3.97
N LYS A 209 3.89 -22.35 -3.49
CA LYS A 209 4.77 -23.51 -3.71
C LYS A 209 4.97 -23.82 -5.20
N ARG A 210 3.88 -23.77 -6.01
CA ARG A 210 3.94 -24.00 -7.47
C ARG A 210 4.70 -22.89 -8.16
N ILE A 211 4.44 -21.62 -7.82
CA ILE A 211 5.16 -20.47 -8.33
C ILE A 211 6.67 -20.64 -8.10
N ARG A 212 7.09 -20.88 -6.86
CA ARG A 212 8.51 -21.11 -6.52
C ARG A 212 9.12 -22.23 -7.34
N LYS A 213 8.38 -23.33 -7.54
CA LYS A 213 8.84 -24.46 -8.35
C LYS A 213 9.07 -24.07 -9.81
N LYS A 214 8.19 -23.24 -10.38
CA LYS A 214 8.33 -22.73 -11.77
C LYS A 214 9.57 -21.85 -11.93
N PHE A 215 9.79 -20.91 -11.01
CA PHE A 215 10.99 -20.06 -11.02
C PHE A 215 12.27 -20.86 -10.81
N LYS A 216 12.26 -21.87 -9.92
CA LYS A 216 13.43 -22.73 -9.66
C LYS A 216 13.83 -23.61 -10.83
N LYS A 217 12.99 -23.81 -11.84
CA LYS A 217 13.36 -24.48 -13.08
C LYS A 217 14.34 -23.63 -13.91
N ILE A 218 14.21 -22.28 -13.82
CA ILE A 218 15.10 -21.32 -14.50
C ILE A 218 16.28 -20.96 -13.62
N ASP A 219 16.03 -20.76 -12.33
CA ASP A 219 17.01 -20.31 -11.35
C ASP A 219 16.89 -21.14 -10.05
N PRO A 220 17.71 -22.17 -9.88
CA PRO A 220 17.69 -23.01 -8.67
C PRO A 220 17.80 -22.23 -7.36
N GLU A 221 18.50 -21.05 -7.41
CA GLU A 221 18.69 -20.16 -6.27
C GLU A 221 17.53 -19.17 -6.04
N PHE A 222 16.45 -19.26 -6.83
CA PHE A 222 15.31 -18.37 -6.69
C PHE A 222 14.77 -18.34 -5.26
N ASN A 223 14.77 -17.16 -4.66
CA ASN A 223 14.33 -16.91 -3.29
C ASN A 223 13.64 -15.56 -3.09
N SER A 224 13.08 -14.95 -4.15
CA SER A 224 12.47 -13.61 -4.07
C SER A 224 11.11 -13.60 -3.35
N ILE A 225 10.40 -14.72 -3.29
CA ILE A 225 9.16 -14.82 -2.52
C ILE A 225 9.49 -15.33 -1.11
N HIS A 226 9.33 -14.46 -0.11
CA HIS A 226 9.57 -14.80 1.29
C HIS A 226 8.26 -15.13 2.01
N THR A 227 8.28 -16.17 2.85
CA THR A 227 7.18 -16.50 3.76
C THR A 227 7.45 -15.85 5.11
N LEU A 228 6.50 -15.06 5.61
CA LEU A 228 6.49 -14.59 6.99
C LEU A 228 5.43 -15.43 7.74
N TYR A 229 5.90 -16.30 8.62
CA TYR A 229 5.01 -17.18 9.37
C TYR A 229 4.00 -16.37 10.18
N GLY A 230 2.71 -16.73 10.09
CA GLY A 230 1.61 -16.03 10.74
C GLY A 230 1.21 -14.68 10.08
N ALA A 231 1.98 -14.16 9.13
CA ALA A 231 1.69 -12.85 8.49
C ALA A 231 1.36 -12.95 6.99
N GLY A 232 2.05 -13.82 6.21
CA GLY A 232 1.79 -13.96 4.79
C GLY A 232 3.06 -14.04 3.93
N TYR A 233 3.05 -13.36 2.80
CA TYR A 233 4.11 -13.41 1.80
C TYR A 233 4.57 -12.01 1.37
N GLN A 234 5.83 -11.87 1.00
CA GLN A 234 6.38 -10.67 0.40
C GLN A 234 7.35 -11.01 -0.74
N TRP A 235 7.49 -10.09 -1.68
CA TRP A 235 8.55 -10.11 -2.68
C TRP A 235 9.75 -9.29 -2.19
N LYS A 236 10.98 -9.80 -2.33
CA LYS A 236 12.24 -9.07 -2.07
C LYS A 236 13.04 -8.84 -3.33
#